data_8dd0f2fb9cb0b24bf1928c2e1cfc6b68
#
_entry.id   8dd0f2fb9cb0b24bf1928c2e1cfc6b68
#
_cell.length_a   1.000
_cell.length_b   1.000
_cell.length_c   1.000
_cell.angle_alpha   90.00
_cell.angle_beta   90.00
_cell.angle_gamma   90.00
#
_symmetry.space_group_name_H-M   'P 1'
#
loop_
_entity.id
_entity.type
_entity.pdbx_description
1 polymer ?
#
loop_
_entity_poly.entity_id
_entity_poly.type
_entity_poly.pdbx_seq_one_letter_code
_entity_poly.pdbx_strand_id
1 'polypeptide(L)'
;MNNRMKEAADSVLTNTVAESGGAPGVVAMVTDKRANFYEGTAGVREMGKTKPIATDSVFAIFSCTKALTGTTLMQLVEEGLVSLDDPARDYVPDIAEIQVLDGFDSNGQPKLRAPKSDITINQLMLHTAGFGYEFFSHDDLAFRTARETASVVSSTYDGIKSVLLHDPGECWMYGVNLDWVGKIVEAVRGKRLGEVMQERIFNPLGMTDSAFTLTPAMRSRLASLHTRAEDGQLAPWDLVLPQPPEMDMGGHGLYGTVPDYMKFIRMILNDGEGPDARVLNKETVEKMSRNGLVGLQSGGWTTSMPALSNSGEFFPGLKKSWGYTFQINDEPTPSGRPAGQIMWAGLANLFYWIDRQNGIGGMWASQILPFKDISSY
;
A
#
# COMPACT_ATOMS: atom_id res chain seq x y z
N MET A 1 21.07 6.78 17.63
CA MET A 1 20.41 5.84 18.59
C MET A 1 21.44 5.41 19.63
N ASN A 2 21.09 5.28 20.90
CA ASN A 2 22.02 4.76 21.90
C ASN A 2 22.07 3.20 21.85
N ASN A 3 23.14 2.59 22.43
CA ASN A 3 23.35 1.14 22.36
C ASN A 3 22.18 0.33 22.94
N ARG A 4 21.58 0.79 24.06
CA ARG A 4 20.45 0.10 24.68
C ARG A 4 19.22 0.02 23.77
N MET A 5 18.93 1.10 23.06
CA MET A 5 17.81 1.13 22.11
C MET A 5 18.10 0.22 20.90
N LYS A 6 19.37 0.20 20.44
CA LYS A 6 19.77 -0.70 19.34
C LYS A 6 19.62 -2.17 19.76
N GLU A 7 20.14 -2.54 20.91
CA GLU A 7 20.03 -3.89 21.46
C GLU A 7 18.56 -4.33 21.64
N ALA A 8 17.69 -3.43 22.10
CA ALA A 8 16.26 -3.71 22.22
C ALA A 8 15.61 -3.94 20.85
N ALA A 9 15.93 -3.14 19.84
CA ALA A 9 15.43 -3.32 18.49
C ALA A 9 15.94 -4.62 17.84
N ASP A 10 17.24 -4.91 17.98
CA ASP A 10 17.84 -6.17 17.50
C ASP A 10 17.19 -7.38 18.17
N SER A 11 16.86 -7.29 19.48
CA SER A 11 16.17 -8.35 20.21
C SER A 11 14.76 -8.59 19.68
N VAL A 12 14.03 -7.54 19.33
CA VAL A 12 12.68 -7.69 18.72
C VAL A 12 12.79 -8.48 17.41
N LEU A 13 13.71 -8.14 16.50
CA LEU A 13 13.88 -8.86 15.24
C LEU A 13 14.27 -10.32 15.47
N THR A 14 15.23 -10.56 16.36
CA THR A 14 15.71 -11.90 16.66
C THR A 14 14.61 -12.77 17.27
N ASN A 15 13.84 -12.24 18.21
CA ASN A 15 12.75 -12.96 18.86
C ASN A 15 11.63 -13.28 17.86
N THR A 16 11.27 -12.33 17.00
CA THR A 16 10.25 -12.54 15.96
C THR A 16 10.57 -13.72 15.04
N VAL A 17 11.84 -13.96 14.76
CA VAL A 17 12.29 -15.08 13.92
C VAL A 17 12.47 -16.36 14.72
N ALA A 18 12.93 -16.26 15.99
CA ALA A 18 13.25 -17.42 16.82
C ALA A 18 12.03 -18.09 17.48
N GLU A 19 10.91 -17.36 17.59
CA GLU A 19 9.67 -17.89 18.16
C GLU A 19 9.10 -19.04 17.34
N SER A 20 8.46 -20.00 18.01
CA SER A 20 7.76 -21.09 17.31
C SER A 20 6.68 -20.51 16.40
N GLY A 21 6.77 -20.78 15.10
CA GLY A 21 5.91 -20.15 14.09
C GLY A 21 6.27 -18.68 13.80
N GLY A 22 7.44 -18.22 14.19
CA GLY A 22 7.94 -16.87 13.92
C GLY A 22 8.17 -16.59 12.43
N ALA A 23 8.43 -15.33 12.10
CA ALA A 23 8.65 -14.91 10.71
C ALA A 23 9.91 -15.57 10.13
N PRO A 24 9.90 -16.01 8.86
CA PRO A 24 11.10 -16.58 8.22
C PRO A 24 12.25 -15.59 8.16
N GLY A 25 11.93 -14.32 7.93
CA GLY A 25 12.89 -13.23 7.89
C GLY A 25 12.23 -11.86 7.91
N VAL A 26 12.92 -10.92 8.52
CA VAL A 26 12.46 -9.54 8.69
C VAL A 26 13.58 -8.56 8.40
N VAL A 27 13.22 -7.41 7.87
CA VAL A 27 14.08 -6.22 7.75
C VAL A 27 13.34 -5.05 8.38
N ALA A 28 14.02 -4.33 9.27
CA ALA A 28 13.47 -3.10 9.85
C ALA A 28 14.49 -1.97 9.83
N MET A 29 14.02 -0.78 9.47
CA MET A 29 14.84 0.43 9.46
C MET A 29 14.09 1.60 10.07
N VAL A 30 14.85 2.49 10.70
CA VAL A 30 14.35 3.77 11.22
C VAL A 30 15.26 4.89 10.75
N THR A 31 14.67 5.99 10.32
CA THR A 31 15.37 7.16 9.79
C THR A 31 14.97 8.43 10.52
N ASP A 32 15.86 9.41 10.55
CA ASP A 32 15.51 10.82 10.71
C ASP A 32 15.48 11.51 9.33
N LYS A 33 15.47 12.83 9.33
CA LYS A 33 15.49 13.66 8.11
C LYS A 33 16.77 13.51 7.28
N ARG A 34 17.84 12.94 7.82
CA ARG A 34 19.19 12.90 7.21
C ARG A 34 19.59 11.51 6.77
N ALA A 35 19.45 10.53 7.68
CA ALA A 35 19.97 9.18 7.46
C ALA A 35 19.25 8.15 8.31
N ASN A 36 19.37 6.88 7.93
CA ASN A 36 18.97 5.79 8.79
C ASN A 36 19.87 5.78 10.03
N PHE A 37 19.27 5.72 11.20
CA PHE A 37 19.97 5.56 12.48
C PHE A 37 19.75 4.18 13.11
N TYR A 38 18.88 3.37 12.48
CA TYR A 38 18.73 1.95 12.74
C TYR A 38 18.54 1.19 11.43
N GLU A 39 19.25 0.09 11.30
CA GLU A 39 19.07 -0.91 10.25
C GLU A 39 19.29 -2.28 10.89
N GLY A 40 18.29 -3.15 10.79
CA GLY A 40 18.31 -4.48 11.37
C GLY A 40 17.71 -5.52 10.45
N THR A 41 18.23 -6.74 10.53
CA THR A 41 17.72 -7.91 9.80
C THR A 41 17.82 -9.14 10.69
N ALA A 42 16.89 -10.07 10.55
CA ALA A 42 16.96 -11.38 11.18
C ALA A 42 16.32 -12.44 10.29
N GLY A 43 16.84 -13.67 10.28
CA GLY A 43 16.30 -14.81 9.57
C GLY A 43 16.79 -14.96 8.14
N VAL A 44 15.98 -15.62 7.32
CA VAL A 44 16.31 -16.06 5.95
C VAL A 44 15.30 -15.52 4.93
N ARG A 45 15.71 -15.49 3.65
CA ARG A 45 14.84 -15.06 2.55
C ARG A 45 13.71 -16.05 2.24
N GLU A 46 13.97 -17.33 2.53
CA GLU A 46 13.01 -18.40 2.30
C GLU A 46 13.20 -19.47 3.36
N MET A 47 12.12 -19.88 4.01
CA MET A 47 12.11 -20.95 4.99
C MET A 47 12.67 -22.27 4.40
N GLY A 48 13.50 -22.94 5.17
CA GLY A 48 14.17 -24.18 4.73
C GLY A 48 15.42 -23.95 3.85
N LYS A 49 15.75 -22.70 3.52
CA LYS A 49 16.99 -22.33 2.85
C LYS A 49 17.95 -21.65 3.80
N THR A 50 19.22 -21.56 3.40
CA THR A 50 20.30 -21.00 4.24
C THR A 50 20.66 -19.56 3.91
N LYS A 51 20.09 -19.00 2.79
CA LYS A 51 20.41 -17.64 2.34
C LYS A 51 19.81 -16.62 3.32
N PRO A 52 20.64 -15.83 4.03
CA PRO A 52 20.12 -14.88 5.01
C PRO A 52 19.30 -13.80 4.30
N ILE A 53 18.30 -13.26 5.00
CA ILE A 53 17.70 -11.99 4.61
C ILE A 53 18.71 -10.87 4.87
N ALA A 54 18.75 -9.86 4.02
CA ALA A 54 19.68 -8.76 4.10
C ALA A 54 18.95 -7.44 3.86
N THR A 55 19.56 -6.33 4.18
CA THR A 55 18.97 -5.00 3.99
C THR A 55 18.58 -4.73 2.54
N ASP A 56 19.33 -5.28 1.59
CA ASP A 56 19.10 -5.19 0.15
C ASP A 56 18.14 -6.28 -0.40
N SER A 57 17.51 -7.07 0.46
CA SER A 57 16.49 -8.02 0.04
C SER A 57 15.31 -7.27 -0.60
N VAL A 58 14.83 -7.83 -1.71
CA VAL A 58 13.70 -7.28 -2.46
C VAL A 58 12.40 -7.89 -1.96
N PHE A 59 11.40 -7.09 -1.80
CA PHE A 59 10.07 -7.47 -1.33
C PHE A 59 9.02 -7.12 -2.36
N ALA A 60 7.96 -7.91 -2.49
CA ALA A 60 6.70 -7.43 -3.03
C ALA A 60 6.11 -6.47 -1.98
N ILE A 61 6.13 -5.16 -2.27
CA ILE A 61 5.74 -4.16 -1.26
C ILE A 61 4.23 -3.94 -1.18
N PHE A 62 3.47 -4.59 -2.08
CA PHE A 62 2.01 -4.52 -2.12
C PHE A 62 1.50 -3.08 -1.92
N SER A 63 0.56 -2.88 -1.00
CA SER A 63 -0.12 -1.59 -0.82
C SER A 63 0.78 -0.43 -0.34
N CYS A 64 2.04 -0.68 0.01
CA CYS A 64 3.02 0.40 0.14
C CYS A 64 3.22 1.16 -1.19
N THR A 65 2.90 0.56 -2.33
CA THR A 65 2.84 1.18 -3.66
C THR A 65 1.96 2.44 -3.69
N LYS A 66 0.84 2.44 -2.95
CA LYS A 66 -0.15 3.52 -2.98
C LYS A 66 0.41 4.90 -2.67
N ALA A 67 1.35 4.97 -1.73
CA ALA A 67 1.96 6.23 -1.35
C ALA A 67 2.76 6.84 -2.52
N LEU A 68 3.44 6.00 -3.30
CA LEU A 68 4.19 6.41 -4.49
C LEU A 68 3.24 6.80 -5.63
N THR A 69 2.18 6.04 -5.85
CA THR A 69 1.13 6.36 -6.85
C THR A 69 0.47 7.69 -6.55
N GLY A 70 0.07 7.91 -5.29
CA GLY A 70 -0.54 9.18 -4.89
C GLY A 70 0.43 10.35 -4.98
N THR A 71 1.71 10.16 -4.64
CA THR A 71 2.75 11.17 -4.85
C THR A 71 2.87 11.54 -6.32
N THR A 72 2.86 10.55 -7.22
CA THR A 72 2.92 10.78 -8.67
C THR A 72 1.72 11.57 -9.17
N LEU A 73 0.50 11.25 -8.69
CA LEU A 73 -0.69 12.05 -9.05
C LEU A 73 -0.58 13.48 -8.50
N MET A 74 -0.13 13.66 -7.26
CA MET A 74 -0.03 14.99 -6.67
C MET A 74 1.00 15.87 -7.38
N GLN A 75 2.00 15.31 -8.05
CA GLN A 75 2.88 16.06 -8.97
C GLN A 75 2.10 16.60 -10.19
N LEU A 76 1.12 15.84 -10.73
CA LEU A 76 0.26 16.33 -11.80
C LEU A 76 -0.66 17.46 -11.31
N VAL A 77 -1.11 17.37 -10.06
CA VAL A 77 -1.90 18.45 -9.43
C VAL A 77 -1.06 19.73 -9.27
N GLU A 78 0.19 19.62 -8.82
CA GLU A 78 1.11 20.76 -8.72
C GLU A 78 1.41 21.43 -10.08
N GLU A 79 1.45 20.64 -11.14
CA GLU A 79 1.66 21.11 -12.50
C GLU A 79 0.39 21.69 -13.15
N GLY A 80 -0.76 21.61 -12.47
CA GLY A 80 -2.05 22.07 -12.99
C GLY A 80 -2.61 21.23 -14.14
N LEU A 81 -2.11 20.00 -14.31
CA LEU A 81 -2.57 19.07 -15.35
C LEU A 81 -3.80 18.28 -14.92
N VAL A 82 -4.05 18.19 -13.62
CA VAL A 82 -5.16 17.47 -12.99
C VAL A 82 -5.66 18.28 -11.82
N SER A 83 -6.99 18.37 -11.65
CA SER A 83 -7.60 18.84 -10.40
C SER A 83 -8.16 17.66 -9.60
N LEU A 84 -8.07 17.73 -8.29
CA LEU A 84 -8.65 16.70 -7.42
C LEU A 84 -10.18 16.62 -7.55
N ASP A 85 -10.82 17.72 -7.92
CA ASP A 85 -12.28 17.79 -8.09
C ASP A 85 -12.75 17.33 -9.49
N ASP A 86 -11.81 17.07 -10.41
CA ASP A 86 -12.16 16.59 -11.74
C ASP A 86 -12.82 15.21 -11.69
N PRO A 87 -13.82 14.95 -12.53
CA PRO A 87 -14.35 13.61 -12.74
C PRO A 87 -13.26 12.70 -13.34
N ALA A 88 -13.03 11.54 -12.71
CA ALA A 88 -12.01 10.59 -13.17
C ALA A 88 -12.23 10.12 -14.62
N ARG A 89 -13.48 10.10 -15.07
CA ARG A 89 -13.87 9.74 -16.46
C ARG A 89 -13.32 10.69 -17.52
N ASP A 90 -12.96 11.90 -17.16
CA ASP A 90 -12.40 12.87 -18.12
C ASP A 90 -10.98 12.44 -18.55
N TYR A 91 -10.32 11.59 -17.77
CA TYR A 91 -9.01 11.03 -18.05
C TYR A 91 -9.06 9.54 -18.43
N VAL A 92 -9.95 8.78 -17.80
CA VAL A 92 -10.13 7.33 -18.01
C VAL A 92 -11.63 7.05 -18.20
N PRO A 93 -12.17 7.15 -19.44
CA PRO A 93 -13.61 7.04 -19.71
C PRO A 93 -14.27 5.76 -19.20
N ASP A 94 -13.54 4.64 -19.19
CA ASP A 94 -14.06 3.33 -18.75
C ASP A 94 -14.57 3.33 -17.30
N ILE A 95 -14.09 4.24 -16.45
CA ILE A 95 -14.56 4.32 -15.06
C ILE A 95 -16.04 4.77 -14.98
N ALA A 96 -16.55 5.43 -16.02
CA ALA A 96 -17.95 5.81 -16.10
C ALA A 96 -18.90 4.63 -16.34
N GLU A 97 -18.39 3.49 -16.79
CA GLU A 97 -19.16 2.27 -17.00
C GLU A 97 -19.37 1.48 -15.69
N ILE A 98 -18.64 1.82 -14.65
CA ILE A 98 -18.71 1.13 -13.36
C ILE A 98 -20.03 1.48 -12.65
N GLN A 99 -20.73 0.44 -12.22
CA GLN A 99 -22.04 0.55 -11.57
C GLN A 99 -21.96 0.23 -10.08
N VAL A 100 -22.98 0.62 -9.34
CA VAL A 100 -23.13 0.29 -7.92
C VAL A 100 -23.86 -1.04 -7.78
N LEU A 101 -23.36 -1.93 -6.93
CA LEU A 101 -24.04 -3.18 -6.57
C LEU A 101 -25.24 -2.87 -5.65
N ASP A 102 -26.41 -3.26 -6.10
CA ASP A 102 -27.68 -3.15 -5.37
C ASP A 102 -28.18 -4.54 -4.88
N GLY A 103 -27.24 -5.36 -4.41
CA GLY A 103 -27.49 -6.73 -3.95
C GLY A 103 -27.52 -7.76 -5.09
N PHE A 104 -28.07 -8.92 -4.77
CA PHE A 104 -28.16 -10.07 -5.68
C PHE A 104 -29.61 -10.54 -5.82
N ASP A 105 -29.93 -11.17 -6.92
CA ASP A 105 -31.23 -11.82 -7.11
C ASP A 105 -31.23 -13.23 -6.48
N SER A 106 -32.38 -13.93 -6.58
CA SER A 106 -32.54 -15.30 -6.06
C SER A 106 -31.64 -16.35 -6.71
N ASN A 107 -31.04 -16.04 -7.85
CA ASN A 107 -30.11 -16.90 -8.59
C ASN A 107 -28.64 -16.50 -8.35
N GLY A 108 -28.39 -15.55 -7.44
CA GLY A 108 -27.05 -15.04 -7.16
C GLY A 108 -26.50 -14.08 -8.24
N GLN A 109 -27.35 -13.57 -9.14
CA GLN A 109 -26.91 -12.60 -10.13
C GLN A 109 -26.89 -11.19 -9.54
N PRO A 110 -25.83 -10.39 -9.78
CA PRO A 110 -25.75 -9.05 -9.24
C PRO A 110 -26.79 -8.12 -9.87
N LYS A 111 -27.49 -7.38 -9.02
CA LYS A 111 -28.33 -6.25 -9.41
C LYS A 111 -27.48 -5.00 -9.40
N LEU A 112 -27.49 -4.27 -10.50
CA LEU A 112 -26.65 -3.11 -10.69
C LEU A 112 -27.50 -1.87 -10.98
N ARG A 113 -27.02 -0.73 -10.50
CA ARG A 113 -27.60 0.58 -10.79
C ARG A 113 -26.52 1.61 -11.10
N ALA A 114 -26.90 2.69 -11.74
CA ALA A 114 -25.99 3.82 -11.91
C ALA A 114 -25.61 4.44 -10.55
N PRO A 115 -24.36 4.94 -10.40
CA PRO A 115 -23.97 5.74 -9.24
C PRO A 115 -24.72 7.07 -9.22
N LYS A 116 -24.91 7.67 -8.03
CA LYS A 116 -25.60 8.96 -7.85
C LYS A 116 -24.81 10.15 -8.37
N SER A 117 -23.51 10.02 -8.50
CA SER A 117 -22.60 11.06 -9.02
C SER A 117 -21.41 10.41 -9.72
N ASP A 118 -20.69 11.23 -10.48
CA ASP A 118 -19.39 10.83 -11.01
C ASP A 118 -18.38 10.59 -9.87
N ILE A 119 -17.43 9.72 -10.14
CA ILE A 119 -16.28 9.51 -9.29
C ILE A 119 -15.28 10.63 -9.53
N THR A 120 -14.88 11.35 -8.50
CA THR A 120 -13.81 12.37 -8.58
C THR A 120 -12.44 11.76 -8.24
N ILE A 121 -11.38 12.40 -8.71
CA ILE A 121 -10.00 12.03 -8.36
C ILE A 121 -9.77 12.14 -6.84
N ASN A 122 -10.36 13.14 -6.19
CA ASN A 122 -10.33 13.29 -4.72
C ASN A 122 -10.89 12.05 -4.01
N GLN A 123 -12.03 11.54 -4.49
CA GLN A 123 -12.65 10.34 -3.90
C GLN A 123 -11.80 9.08 -4.10
N LEU A 124 -11.12 8.93 -5.25
CA LEU A 124 -10.17 7.85 -5.46
C LEU A 124 -8.98 7.95 -4.49
N MET A 125 -8.39 9.13 -4.35
CA MET A 125 -7.24 9.36 -3.47
C MET A 125 -7.57 9.16 -1.99
N LEU A 126 -8.82 9.39 -1.59
CA LEU A 126 -9.31 9.26 -0.21
C LEU A 126 -9.98 7.91 0.07
N HIS A 127 -10.05 6.99 -0.89
CA HIS A 127 -10.80 5.74 -0.75
C HIS A 127 -12.29 5.95 -0.40
N THR A 128 -12.91 6.95 -0.98
CA THR A 128 -14.35 7.23 -0.82
C THR A 128 -15.14 7.10 -2.12
N ALA A 129 -14.53 6.53 -3.17
CA ALA A 129 -15.21 6.32 -4.45
C ALA A 129 -16.21 5.15 -4.45
N GLY A 130 -16.14 4.25 -3.45
CA GLY A 130 -17.02 3.10 -3.33
C GLY A 130 -16.42 1.76 -3.75
N PHE A 131 -15.19 1.74 -4.27
CA PHE A 131 -14.50 0.48 -4.62
C PHE A 131 -14.01 -0.28 -3.39
N GLY A 132 -14.19 -1.61 -3.41
CA GLY A 132 -13.62 -2.55 -2.45
C GLY A 132 -12.45 -3.37 -3.03
N TYR A 133 -12.07 -4.39 -2.26
CA TYR A 133 -11.21 -5.51 -2.66
C TYR A 133 -11.93 -6.82 -2.38
N GLU A 134 -11.81 -7.80 -3.27
CA GLU A 134 -12.42 -9.11 -3.11
C GLU A 134 -12.03 -9.84 -1.82
N PHE A 135 -10.85 -9.57 -1.28
CA PHE A 135 -10.39 -10.18 -0.03
C PHE A 135 -10.80 -9.41 1.24
N PHE A 136 -11.47 -8.26 1.09
CA PHE A 136 -12.04 -7.46 2.18
C PHE A 136 -13.56 -7.26 2.08
N SER A 137 -14.20 -7.80 1.05
CA SER A 137 -15.64 -7.68 0.85
C SER A 137 -16.22 -8.95 0.27
N HIS A 138 -17.16 -9.56 1.00
CA HIS A 138 -17.92 -10.70 0.50
C HIS A 138 -18.74 -10.35 -0.74
N ASP A 139 -19.25 -9.13 -0.82
CA ASP A 139 -20.05 -8.66 -1.96
C ASP A 139 -19.20 -8.46 -3.21
N ASP A 140 -17.98 -7.88 -3.08
CA ASP A 140 -17.06 -7.78 -4.22
C ASP A 140 -16.60 -9.15 -4.70
N LEU A 141 -16.30 -10.07 -3.77
CA LEU A 141 -15.94 -11.45 -4.11
C LEU A 141 -17.09 -12.17 -4.83
N ALA A 142 -18.33 -12.03 -4.34
CA ALA A 142 -19.51 -12.63 -4.96
C ALA A 142 -19.79 -12.03 -6.34
N PHE A 143 -19.65 -10.71 -6.49
CA PHE A 143 -19.77 -10.04 -7.78
C PHE A 143 -18.76 -10.56 -8.80
N ARG A 144 -17.47 -10.59 -8.42
CA ARG A 144 -16.40 -11.11 -9.29
C ARG A 144 -16.64 -12.56 -9.68
N THR A 145 -17.08 -13.38 -8.74
CA THR A 145 -17.42 -14.79 -8.99
C THR A 145 -18.58 -14.91 -9.99
N ALA A 146 -19.65 -14.14 -9.81
CA ALA A 146 -20.82 -14.18 -10.68
C ALA A 146 -20.56 -13.62 -12.09
N ARG A 147 -19.61 -12.71 -12.22
CA ARG A 147 -19.25 -12.06 -13.49
C ARG A 147 -17.96 -12.58 -14.11
N GLU A 148 -17.30 -13.56 -13.49
CA GLU A 148 -16.00 -14.07 -13.90
C GLU A 148 -14.94 -12.96 -14.06
N THR A 149 -15.05 -11.89 -13.27
CA THR A 149 -14.11 -10.77 -13.28
C THR A 149 -12.77 -11.20 -12.69
N ALA A 150 -11.68 -10.84 -13.33
CA ALA A 150 -10.33 -11.19 -12.90
C ALA A 150 -10.04 -10.65 -11.48
N SER A 151 -9.26 -11.41 -10.70
CA SER A 151 -8.76 -10.94 -9.40
C SER A 151 -7.83 -9.74 -9.57
N VAL A 152 -7.81 -8.85 -8.61
CA VAL A 152 -6.89 -7.69 -8.61
C VAL A 152 -5.42 -8.11 -8.66
N VAL A 153 -5.06 -9.25 -8.05
CA VAL A 153 -3.68 -9.77 -8.08
C VAL A 153 -3.24 -10.34 -9.44
N SER A 154 -4.16 -10.44 -10.42
CA SER A 154 -3.82 -10.82 -11.79
C SER A 154 -2.98 -9.75 -12.52
N SER A 155 -2.90 -8.54 -11.99
CA SER A 155 -2.21 -7.38 -12.58
C SER A 155 -2.69 -7.06 -14.00
N THR A 156 -3.99 -7.22 -14.24
CA THR A 156 -4.66 -6.93 -15.52
C THR A 156 -5.58 -5.71 -15.38
N TYR A 157 -5.86 -5.05 -16.49
CA TYR A 157 -6.83 -3.95 -16.49
C TYR A 157 -8.25 -4.41 -16.13
N ASP A 158 -8.61 -5.62 -16.51
CA ASP A 158 -9.89 -6.22 -16.13
C ASP A 158 -10.00 -6.42 -14.60
N GLY A 159 -8.89 -6.72 -13.94
CA GLY A 159 -8.85 -6.91 -12.48
C GLY A 159 -9.28 -5.69 -11.66
N ILE A 160 -9.22 -4.47 -12.21
CA ILE A 160 -9.69 -3.26 -11.52
C ILE A 160 -11.12 -2.87 -11.88
N LYS A 161 -11.70 -3.47 -12.93
CA LYS A 161 -13.07 -3.22 -13.38
C LYS A 161 -14.08 -4.01 -12.54
N SER A 162 -14.10 -3.74 -11.23
CA SER A 162 -15.09 -4.29 -10.31
C SER A 162 -16.33 -3.38 -10.20
N VAL A 163 -17.08 -3.52 -9.18
CA VAL A 163 -18.32 -2.81 -8.87
C VAL A 163 -18.07 -1.80 -7.74
N LEU A 164 -18.87 -0.74 -7.67
CA LEU A 164 -18.95 0.08 -6.47
C LEU A 164 -19.85 -0.62 -5.45
N LEU A 165 -19.41 -0.69 -4.21
CA LEU A 165 -20.18 -1.23 -3.09
C LEU A 165 -21.03 -0.15 -2.39
N HIS A 166 -20.71 1.12 -2.65
CA HIS A 166 -21.39 2.31 -2.14
C HIS A 166 -21.37 3.40 -3.20
N ASP A 167 -22.29 4.36 -3.11
CA ASP A 167 -22.20 5.54 -3.96
C ASP A 167 -20.95 6.38 -3.64
N PRO A 168 -20.36 7.05 -4.63
CA PRO A 168 -19.21 7.91 -4.42
C PRO A 168 -19.45 8.96 -3.33
N GLY A 169 -18.56 9.01 -2.32
CA GLY A 169 -18.62 9.94 -1.20
C GLY A 169 -19.42 9.45 0.02
N GLU A 170 -20.11 8.31 -0.03
CA GLU A 170 -20.94 7.84 1.10
C GLU A 170 -20.12 7.31 2.29
N CYS A 171 -19.03 6.61 2.03
CA CYS A 171 -18.19 6.07 3.09
C CYS A 171 -16.73 5.92 2.66
N TRP A 172 -15.87 5.70 3.64
CA TRP A 172 -14.51 5.26 3.40
C TRP A 172 -14.50 3.75 3.19
N MET A 173 -13.98 3.30 2.04
CA MET A 173 -13.81 1.88 1.72
C MET A 173 -12.50 1.64 1.01
N TYR A 174 -11.65 0.85 1.65
CA TYR A 174 -10.35 0.50 1.10
C TYR A 174 -10.47 -0.48 -0.08
N GLY A 175 -9.95 -0.11 -1.24
CA GLY A 175 -10.10 -0.90 -2.47
C GLY A 175 -9.18 -0.46 -3.60
N VAL A 176 -9.56 -0.83 -4.84
CA VAL A 176 -8.77 -0.63 -6.08
C VAL A 176 -8.67 0.84 -6.53
N ASN A 177 -8.98 1.79 -5.66
CA ASN A 177 -8.99 3.21 -5.98
C ASN A 177 -7.68 3.72 -6.58
N LEU A 178 -6.54 3.34 -5.98
CA LEU A 178 -5.21 3.81 -6.41
C LEU A 178 -4.72 3.13 -7.71
N ASP A 179 -5.33 2.02 -8.09
CA ASP A 179 -5.09 1.41 -9.40
C ASP A 179 -5.70 2.28 -10.51
N TRP A 180 -6.91 2.81 -10.29
CA TRP A 180 -7.53 3.82 -11.16
C TRP A 180 -6.73 5.12 -11.20
N VAL A 181 -6.19 5.57 -10.07
CA VAL A 181 -5.28 6.72 -10.02
C VAL A 181 -4.04 6.47 -10.89
N GLY A 182 -3.48 5.27 -10.87
CA GLY A 182 -2.39 4.88 -11.77
C GLY A 182 -2.77 5.05 -13.24
N LYS A 183 -3.98 4.65 -13.64
CA LYS A 183 -4.48 4.84 -15.01
C LYS A 183 -4.65 6.31 -15.39
N ILE A 184 -5.07 7.16 -14.44
CA ILE A 184 -5.13 8.61 -14.68
C ILE A 184 -3.73 9.17 -14.94
N VAL A 185 -2.74 8.77 -14.16
CA VAL A 185 -1.34 9.18 -14.38
C VAL A 185 -0.86 8.74 -15.77
N GLU A 186 -1.13 7.49 -16.17
CA GLU A 186 -0.78 6.97 -17.50
C GLU A 186 -1.45 7.77 -18.62
N ALA A 187 -2.74 8.07 -18.48
CA ALA A 187 -3.51 8.83 -19.48
C ALA A 187 -2.95 10.26 -19.66
N VAL A 188 -2.61 10.94 -18.56
CA VAL A 188 -2.07 12.31 -18.60
C VAL A 188 -0.65 12.35 -19.16
N ARG A 189 0.19 11.36 -18.82
CA ARG A 189 1.61 11.34 -19.23
C ARG A 189 1.87 10.61 -20.54
N GLY A 190 0.94 9.77 -21.02
CA GLY A 190 1.16 8.94 -22.20
C GLY A 190 2.25 7.89 -22.03
N LYS A 191 2.54 7.47 -20.79
CA LYS A 191 3.59 6.52 -20.40
C LYS A 191 3.03 5.54 -19.37
N ARG A 192 3.66 4.36 -19.22
CA ARG A 192 3.34 3.45 -18.13
C ARG A 192 3.62 4.10 -16.77
N LEU A 193 2.83 3.74 -15.75
CA LEU A 193 2.98 4.28 -14.40
C LEU A 193 4.40 4.11 -13.85
N GLY A 194 5.01 2.94 -14.08
CA GLY A 194 6.38 2.65 -13.66
C GLY A 194 7.43 3.56 -14.32
N GLU A 195 7.25 3.92 -15.58
CA GLU A 195 8.14 4.84 -16.28
C GLU A 195 8.02 6.26 -15.69
N VAL A 196 6.78 6.70 -15.40
CA VAL A 196 6.55 8.00 -14.76
C VAL A 196 7.16 8.03 -13.36
N MET A 197 6.94 6.98 -12.54
CA MET A 197 7.55 6.87 -11.21
C MET A 197 9.08 6.83 -11.27
N GLN A 198 9.64 6.13 -12.25
CA GLN A 198 11.11 6.08 -12.45
C GLN A 198 11.69 7.47 -12.70
N GLU A 199 11.06 8.23 -13.59
CA GLU A 199 11.52 9.58 -13.94
C GLU A 199 11.32 10.59 -12.80
N ARG A 200 10.19 10.49 -12.07
CA ARG A 200 9.68 11.56 -11.22
C ARG A 200 9.91 11.31 -9.73
N ILE A 201 10.16 10.06 -9.33
CA ILE A 201 10.33 9.67 -7.92
C ILE A 201 11.63 8.87 -7.77
N PHE A 202 11.78 7.75 -8.49
CA PHE A 202 12.87 6.82 -8.20
C PHE A 202 14.24 7.41 -8.52
N ASN A 203 14.40 8.02 -9.70
CA ASN A 203 15.66 8.68 -10.08
C ASN A 203 15.99 9.85 -9.12
N PRO A 204 15.07 10.81 -8.86
CA PRO A 204 15.35 11.93 -7.96
C PRO A 204 15.68 11.53 -6.52
N LEU A 205 15.18 10.39 -6.06
CA LEU A 205 15.44 9.86 -4.72
C LEU A 205 16.55 8.82 -4.66
N GLY A 206 17.08 8.39 -5.83
CA GLY A 206 18.06 7.32 -5.92
C GLY A 206 17.50 5.95 -5.50
N MET A 207 16.21 5.68 -5.74
CA MET A 207 15.54 4.40 -5.48
C MET A 207 15.80 3.43 -6.64
N THR A 208 16.93 2.75 -6.60
CA THR A 208 17.44 1.95 -7.72
C THR A 208 16.89 0.53 -7.79
N ASP A 209 16.26 0.07 -6.72
CA ASP A 209 15.70 -1.27 -6.57
C ASP A 209 14.17 -1.24 -6.39
N SER A 210 13.50 -0.26 -7.01
CA SER A 210 12.04 -0.11 -6.97
C SER A 210 11.47 -0.18 -8.39
N ALA A 211 10.60 -1.15 -8.69
CA ALA A 211 10.03 -1.34 -10.02
C ALA A 211 8.79 -2.24 -10.00
N PHE A 212 7.90 -2.13 -11.01
CA PHE A 212 6.82 -3.08 -11.26
C PHE A 212 7.32 -4.38 -11.88
N THR A 213 8.41 -4.32 -12.66
CA THR A 213 9.04 -5.48 -13.27
C THR A 213 10.38 -5.79 -12.59
N LEU A 214 10.50 -7.00 -12.06
CA LEU A 214 11.73 -7.47 -11.42
C LEU A 214 12.88 -7.57 -12.43
N THR A 215 13.94 -6.80 -12.23
CA THR A 215 15.20 -6.99 -12.95
C THR A 215 15.87 -8.31 -12.51
N PRO A 216 16.81 -8.88 -13.30
CA PRO A 216 17.56 -10.06 -12.85
C PRO A 216 18.28 -9.85 -11.51
N ALA A 217 18.81 -8.66 -11.26
CA ALA A 217 19.46 -8.30 -9.99
C ALA A 217 18.48 -8.28 -8.82
N MET A 218 17.27 -7.70 -9.00
CA MET A 218 16.21 -7.72 -7.99
C MET A 218 15.73 -9.13 -7.71
N ARG A 219 15.48 -9.93 -8.77
CA ARG A 219 15.03 -11.32 -8.66
C ARG A 219 16.00 -12.19 -7.87
N SER A 220 17.30 -11.99 -8.02
CA SER A 220 18.32 -12.73 -7.26
C SER A 220 18.31 -12.45 -5.76
N ARG A 221 17.68 -11.33 -5.35
CA ARG A 221 17.57 -10.87 -3.95
C ARG A 221 16.13 -10.92 -3.42
N LEU A 222 15.20 -11.46 -4.21
CA LEU A 222 13.78 -11.54 -3.83
C LEU A 222 13.62 -12.41 -2.57
N ALA A 223 12.87 -11.90 -1.59
CA ALA A 223 12.40 -12.68 -0.46
C ALA A 223 11.15 -13.46 -0.88
N SER A 224 11.12 -14.76 -0.60
CA SER A 224 9.97 -15.61 -0.91
C SER A 224 8.77 -15.26 -0.05
N LEU A 225 7.59 -15.31 -0.62
CA LEU A 225 6.35 -15.20 0.11
C LEU A 225 6.10 -16.50 0.91
N HIS A 226 5.50 -16.39 2.07
CA HIS A 226 5.13 -17.52 2.91
C HIS A 226 3.65 -17.43 3.27
N THR A 227 3.01 -18.57 3.47
CA THR A 227 1.64 -18.63 3.98
C THR A 227 1.62 -19.34 5.32
N ARG A 228 0.79 -18.83 6.22
CA ARG A 228 0.50 -19.50 7.48
C ARG A 228 -0.77 -20.34 7.35
N ALA A 229 -0.66 -21.62 7.60
CA ALA A 229 -1.79 -22.52 7.65
C ALA A 229 -2.57 -22.36 8.98
N GLU A 230 -3.77 -22.96 9.06
CA GLU A 230 -4.62 -22.90 10.26
C GLU A 230 -3.96 -23.53 11.50
N ASP A 231 -3.06 -24.48 11.32
CA ASP A 231 -2.28 -25.10 12.40
C ASP A 231 -1.10 -24.22 12.89
N GLY A 232 -0.97 -23.01 12.32
CA GLY A 232 0.08 -22.05 12.66
C GLY A 232 1.40 -22.27 11.94
N GLN A 233 1.54 -23.34 11.13
CA GLN A 233 2.78 -23.60 10.39
C GLN A 233 2.91 -22.64 9.20
N LEU A 234 4.15 -22.18 8.96
CA LEU A 234 4.50 -21.39 7.77
C LEU A 234 5.11 -22.31 6.70
N ALA A 235 4.73 -22.05 5.45
CA ALA A 235 5.31 -22.69 4.28
C ALA A 235 5.64 -21.66 3.20
N PRO A 236 6.74 -21.83 2.44
CA PRO A 236 6.99 -21.01 1.27
C PRO A 236 5.84 -21.13 0.27
N TRP A 237 5.46 -19.99 -0.31
CA TRP A 237 4.51 -19.94 -1.41
C TRP A 237 5.19 -19.33 -2.63
N ASP A 238 5.26 -20.10 -3.70
CA ASP A 238 5.87 -19.66 -4.97
C ASP A 238 4.89 -18.74 -5.71
N LEU A 239 4.61 -17.59 -5.10
CA LEU A 239 3.83 -16.52 -5.71
C LEU A 239 4.73 -15.34 -6.04
N VAL A 240 4.82 -15.04 -7.32
CA VAL A 240 5.34 -13.78 -7.85
C VAL A 240 4.22 -13.15 -8.66
N LEU A 241 3.91 -11.88 -8.41
CA LEU A 241 2.95 -11.15 -9.23
C LEU A 241 3.36 -11.24 -10.71
N PRO A 242 2.42 -11.25 -11.67
CA PRO A 242 2.72 -11.42 -13.09
C PRO A 242 3.90 -10.60 -13.58
N GLN A 243 4.81 -11.22 -14.36
CA GLN A 243 6.06 -10.62 -14.79
C GLN A 243 6.32 -10.89 -16.30
N PRO A 244 6.34 -9.86 -17.16
CA PRO A 244 5.94 -8.48 -16.86
C PRO A 244 4.44 -8.37 -16.59
N PRO A 245 3.97 -7.39 -15.79
CA PRO A 245 2.55 -7.19 -15.58
C PRO A 245 1.91 -6.62 -16.85
N GLU A 246 0.64 -6.97 -17.13
CA GLU A 246 -0.14 -6.31 -18.17
C GLU A 246 -0.33 -4.83 -17.82
N MET A 247 -0.70 -4.56 -16.57
CA MET A 247 -0.88 -3.22 -16.01
C MET A 247 0.02 -3.01 -14.81
N ASP A 248 0.64 -1.84 -14.73
CA ASP A 248 1.37 -1.39 -13.53
C ASP A 248 0.35 -1.02 -12.45
N MET A 249 0.10 -1.95 -11.52
CA MET A 249 -0.95 -1.81 -10.52
C MET A 249 -0.57 -0.76 -9.47
N GLY A 250 -1.16 0.44 -9.57
CA GLY A 250 -0.88 1.56 -8.68
C GLY A 250 -1.26 1.31 -7.21
N GLY A 251 -2.10 0.32 -6.96
CA GLY A 251 -2.53 -0.07 -5.63
C GLY A 251 -1.62 -1.09 -4.94
N HIS A 252 -0.75 -1.87 -5.67
CA HIS A 252 -0.01 -2.98 -5.04
C HIS A 252 1.16 -3.56 -5.84
N GLY A 253 1.42 -3.11 -7.06
CA GLY A 253 2.24 -3.84 -8.03
C GLY A 253 3.77 -3.71 -7.88
N LEU A 254 4.27 -2.80 -7.04
CA LEU A 254 5.70 -2.56 -6.92
C LEU A 254 6.43 -3.65 -6.13
N TYR A 255 7.64 -3.90 -6.57
CA TYR A 255 8.71 -4.52 -5.80
C TYR A 255 9.69 -3.45 -5.36
N GLY A 256 10.33 -3.64 -4.22
CA GLY A 256 11.30 -2.69 -3.69
C GLY A 256 12.10 -3.21 -2.51
N THR A 257 13.10 -2.45 -2.11
CA THR A 257 13.88 -2.70 -0.90
C THR A 257 13.49 -1.74 0.22
N VAL A 258 13.73 -2.13 1.47
CA VAL A 258 13.49 -1.22 2.61
C VAL A 258 14.36 0.04 2.50
N PRO A 259 15.67 -0.02 2.15
CA PRO A 259 16.49 1.19 1.95
C PRO A 259 15.89 2.18 0.94
N ASP A 260 15.33 1.71 -0.18
CA ASP A 260 14.68 2.60 -1.14
C ASP A 260 13.43 3.27 -0.56
N TYR A 261 12.59 2.48 0.12
CA TYR A 261 11.40 3.05 0.76
C TYR A 261 11.74 4.05 1.87
N MET A 262 12.87 3.87 2.58
CA MET A 262 13.37 4.84 3.57
C MET A 262 13.76 6.17 2.91
N LYS A 263 14.21 6.19 1.66
CA LYS A 263 14.47 7.43 0.89
C LYS A 263 13.16 8.19 0.62
N PHE A 264 12.10 7.47 0.27
CA PHE A 264 10.76 8.05 0.13
C PHE A 264 10.25 8.62 1.46
N ILE A 265 10.37 7.88 2.56
CA ILE A 265 10.00 8.36 3.91
C ILE A 265 10.76 9.66 4.24
N ARG A 266 12.08 9.72 3.97
CA ARG A 266 12.87 10.93 4.20
C ARG A 266 12.42 12.12 3.35
N MET A 267 12.02 11.89 2.11
CA MET A 267 11.45 12.94 1.25
C MET A 267 10.20 13.54 1.88
N ILE A 268 9.29 12.72 2.42
CA ILE A 268 8.10 13.21 3.14
C ILE A 268 8.48 13.98 4.43
N LEU A 269 9.46 13.47 5.20
CA LEU A 269 9.98 14.14 6.41
C LEU A 269 10.63 15.51 6.08
N ASN A 270 11.20 15.65 4.89
CA ASN A 270 11.84 16.87 4.40
C ASN A 270 10.91 17.75 3.54
N ASP A 271 9.60 17.65 3.76
CA ASP A 271 8.61 18.51 3.09
C ASP A 271 8.75 18.46 1.55
N GLY A 272 8.96 17.26 1.01
CA GLY A 272 9.05 17.01 -0.43
C GLY A 272 10.46 17.12 -1.04
N GLU A 273 11.47 17.46 -0.25
CA GLU A 273 12.86 17.59 -0.70
C GLU A 273 13.53 16.21 -0.78
N GLY A 274 14.07 15.86 -1.93
CA GLY A 274 14.95 14.71 -2.14
C GLY A 274 16.44 15.12 -2.17
N PRO A 275 17.36 14.15 -2.25
CA PRO A 275 18.80 14.45 -2.27
C PRO A 275 19.23 15.24 -3.52
N ASP A 276 18.64 14.95 -4.67
CA ASP A 276 19.06 15.53 -5.96
C ASP A 276 18.03 16.53 -6.52
N ALA A 277 16.76 16.42 -6.11
CA ALA A 277 15.69 17.29 -6.58
C ALA A 277 14.49 17.28 -5.63
N ARG A 278 13.70 18.32 -5.68
CA ARG A 278 12.39 18.36 -5.04
C ARG A 278 11.40 17.45 -5.79
N VAL A 279 10.71 16.59 -5.05
CA VAL A 279 9.69 15.67 -5.58
C VAL A 279 8.28 16.26 -5.45
N LEU A 280 7.99 16.93 -4.33
CA LEU A 280 6.73 17.62 -4.05
C LEU A 280 6.99 18.98 -3.39
N ASN A 281 6.07 19.90 -3.55
CA ASN A 281 6.07 21.13 -2.75
C ASN A 281 5.66 20.82 -1.30
N LYS A 282 6.14 21.65 -0.38
CA LYS A 282 5.83 21.50 1.06
C LYS A 282 4.32 21.48 1.32
N GLU A 283 3.58 22.39 0.69
CA GLU A 283 2.13 22.53 0.83
C GLU A 283 1.41 21.25 0.38
N THR A 284 1.93 20.58 -0.64
CA THR A 284 1.38 19.30 -1.12
C THR A 284 1.63 18.18 -0.13
N VAL A 285 2.84 18.08 0.44
CA VAL A 285 3.13 17.11 1.50
C VAL A 285 2.25 17.35 2.73
N GLU A 286 2.04 18.61 3.12
CA GLU A 286 1.11 18.98 4.19
C GLU A 286 -0.32 18.56 3.86
N LYS A 287 -0.78 18.80 2.63
CA LYS A 287 -2.11 18.42 2.15
C LYS A 287 -2.29 16.90 2.18
N MET A 288 -1.29 16.14 1.73
CA MET A 288 -1.32 14.67 1.75
C MET A 288 -1.36 14.10 3.17
N SER A 289 -0.76 14.79 4.13
CA SER A 289 -0.61 14.34 5.52
C SER A 289 -1.74 14.79 6.45
N ARG A 290 -2.77 15.47 5.94
CA ARG A 290 -3.92 15.95 6.72
C ARG A 290 -5.16 15.12 6.43
N ASN A 291 -6.07 15.07 7.41
CA ASN A 291 -7.39 14.46 7.24
C ASN A 291 -8.14 15.11 6.05
N GLY A 292 -8.40 14.30 5.02
CA GLY A 292 -9.20 14.66 3.86
C GLY A 292 -10.65 14.17 3.94
N LEU A 293 -10.99 13.36 4.96
CA LEU A 293 -12.33 12.80 5.13
C LEU A 293 -13.23 13.81 5.82
N VAL A 294 -14.22 14.34 5.09
CA VAL A 294 -15.20 15.28 5.65
C VAL A 294 -16.37 14.46 6.21
N GLY A 295 -16.49 14.43 7.53
CA GLY A 295 -17.58 13.70 8.21
C GLY A 295 -17.46 12.17 8.19
N LEU A 296 -16.40 11.62 7.62
CA LEU A 296 -16.11 10.19 7.56
C LEU A 296 -14.87 9.84 8.40
N GLN A 297 -14.71 8.55 8.69
CA GLN A 297 -13.53 8.00 9.38
C GLN A 297 -13.01 6.79 8.60
N SER A 298 -11.69 6.60 8.61
CA SER A 298 -11.12 5.34 8.16
C SER A 298 -11.41 4.25 9.20
N GLY A 299 -11.75 3.06 8.74
CA GLY A 299 -12.15 1.94 9.60
C GLY A 299 -11.18 0.76 9.53
N GLY A 300 -11.62 -0.34 10.11
CA GLY A 300 -11.04 -1.66 9.94
C GLY A 300 -11.54 -2.34 8.67
N TRP A 301 -11.20 -3.61 8.57
CA TRP A 301 -11.61 -4.47 7.45
C TRP A 301 -12.07 -5.83 7.97
N THR A 302 -12.97 -6.45 7.20
CA THR A 302 -13.42 -7.83 7.43
C THR A 302 -12.90 -8.69 6.28
N THR A 303 -12.29 -9.81 6.57
CA THR A 303 -11.81 -10.70 5.52
C THR A 303 -12.95 -11.49 4.88
N SER A 304 -12.90 -11.62 3.57
CA SER A 304 -13.65 -12.59 2.75
C SER A 304 -12.77 -13.72 2.24
N MET A 305 -11.43 -13.57 2.36
CA MET A 305 -10.43 -14.56 1.94
C MET A 305 -9.37 -14.74 3.04
N PRO A 306 -9.60 -15.62 4.04
CA PRO A 306 -8.70 -15.80 5.20
C PRO A 306 -7.26 -16.16 4.85
N ALA A 307 -7.04 -16.80 3.69
CA ALA A 307 -5.68 -17.11 3.20
C ALA A 307 -4.86 -15.85 2.85
N LEU A 308 -5.52 -14.73 2.56
CA LEU A 308 -4.84 -13.47 2.19
C LEU A 308 -4.80 -12.47 3.35
N SER A 309 -5.82 -12.45 4.20
CA SER A 309 -5.89 -11.48 5.30
C SER A 309 -6.70 -12.02 6.47
N ASN A 310 -6.28 -11.68 7.68
CA ASN A 310 -7.14 -11.70 8.86
C ASN A 310 -8.00 -10.44 8.89
N SER A 311 -9.16 -10.50 9.53
CA SER A 311 -9.95 -9.29 9.86
C SER A 311 -9.21 -8.44 10.88
N GLY A 312 -9.37 -7.15 10.81
CA GLY A 312 -8.68 -6.28 11.76
C GLY A 312 -8.95 -4.80 11.61
N GLU A 313 -8.27 -4.06 12.46
CA GLU A 313 -8.26 -2.62 12.50
C GLU A 313 -6.92 -2.16 13.08
N PHE A 314 -6.34 -1.11 12.52
CA PHE A 314 -5.21 -0.44 13.16
C PHE A 314 -5.71 0.39 14.34
N PHE A 315 -5.03 0.32 15.47
CA PHE A 315 -5.37 1.07 16.68
C PHE A 315 -6.85 1.00 17.05
N PRO A 316 -7.37 -0.20 17.42
CA PRO A 316 -8.77 -0.38 17.75
C PRO A 316 -9.26 0.62 18.81
N GLY A 317 -10.43 1.22 18.58
CA GLY A 317 -11.04 2.18 19.49
C GLY A 317 -10.47 3.61 19.43
N LEU A 318 -9.41 3.87 18.68
CA LEU A 318 -8.89 5.23 18.46
C LEU A 318 -9.51 5.84 17.18
N LYS A 319 -9.67 7.16 17.18
CA LYS A 319 -10.07 7.89 15.99
C LYS A 319 -8.95 7.86 14.95
N LYS A 320 -9.35 7.58 13.73
CA LYS A 320 -8.47 7.51 12.56
C LYS A 320 -9.13 8.21 11.39
N SER A 321 -8.31 8.90 10.65
CA SER A 321 -8.70 9.53 9.40
C SER A 321 -7.81 9.07 8.25
N TRP A 322 -8.01 9.64 7.09
CA TRP A 322 -7.26 9.34 5.88
C TRP A 322 -6.87 10.64 5.18
N GLY A 323 -5.58 10.74 4.87
CA GLY A 323 -5.06 11.76 3.97
C GLY A 323 -4.94 11.22 2.54
N TYR A 324 -4.19 11.86 1.69
CA TYR A 324 -3.95 11.31 0.36
C TYR A 324 -2.91 10.19 0.46
N THR A 325 -3.44 8.94 0.47
CA THR A 325 -2.72 7.65 0.55
C THR A 325 -2.16 7.24 1.91
N PHE A 326 -2.44 7.98 2.97
CA PHE A 326 -1.98 7.66 4.32
C PHE A 326 -3.14 7.56 5.30
N GLN A 327 -3.12 6.54 6.16
CA GLN A 327 -3.92 6.55 7.38
C GLN A 327 -3.27 7.47 8.41
N ILE A 328 -4.09 8.19 9.16
CA ILE A 328 -3.67 9.12 10.21
C ILE A 328 -4.29 8.66 11.52
N ASN A 329 -3.50 8.49 12.58
CA ASN A 329 -4.05 8.37 13.92
C ASN A 329 -4.33 9.77 14.46
N ASP A 330 -5.61 10.09 14.67
CA ASP A 330 -6.04 11.41 15.13
C ASP A 330 -5.79 11.63 16.64
N GLU A 331 -5.47 10.54 17.35
CA GLU A 331 -5.20 10.49 18.79
C GLU A 331 -3.85 9.79 19.04
N PRO A 332 -3.14 10.13 20.15
CA PRO A 332 -1.94 9.39 20.53
C PRO A 332 -2.26 7.91 20.79
N THR A 333 -1.38 7.02 20.35
CA THR A 333 -1.57 5.59 20.60
C THR A 333 -0.97 5.16 21.94
N PRO A 334 -1.46 4.07 22.56
CA PRO A 334 -0.87 3.51 23.77
C PRO A 334 0.60 3.08 23.61
N SER A 335 1.03 2.79 22.37
CA SER A 335 2.42 2.45 22.03
C SER A 335 3.34 3.66 21.89
N GLY A 336 2.84 4.88 22.13
CA GLY A 336 3.64 6.11 22.14
C GLY A 336 3.72 6.85 20.80
N ARG A 337 2.94 6.46 19.79
CA ARG A 337 2.85 7.26 18.56
C ARG A 337 2.06 8.54 18.82
N PRO A 338 2.56 9.73 18.43
CA PRO A 338 1.82 10.97 18.61
C PRO A 338 0.59 11.02 17.66
N ALA A 339 -0.38 11.87 18.00
CA ALA A 339 -1.46 12.21 17.07
C ALA A 339 -0.90 12.85 15.80
N GLY A 340 -1.54 12.59 14.66
CA GLY A 340 -1.13 13.12 13.36
C GLY A 340 0.02 12.35 12.69
N GLN A 341 0.48 11.23 13.25
CA GLN A 341 1.42 10.35 12.56
C GLN A 341 0.71 9.68 11.39
N ILE A 342 1.38 9.60 10.26
CA ILE A 342 0.88 8.96 9.05
C ILE A 342 1.51 7.59 8.84
N MET A 343 0.76 6.66 8.27
CA MET A 343 1.21 5.29 8.04
C MET A 343 0.40 4.58 6.96
N TRP A 344 0.89 3.45 6.50
CA TRP A 344 0.13 2.40 5.85
C TRP A 344 0.90 1.07 5.86
N ALA A 345 0.38 0.08 5.10
CA ALA A 345 0.92 -1.28 5.10
C ALA A 345 0.90 -1.93 3.72
N GLY A 346 1.61 -3.04 3.56
CA GLY A 346 1.56 -3.96 2.44
C GLY A 346 1.00 -5.33 2.87
N LEU A 347 0.27 -5.98 2.00
CA LEU A 347 -0.49 -7.21 2.26
C LEU A 347 0.35 -8.34 2.89
N ALA A 348 1.63 -8.44 2.53
CA ALA A 348 2.54 -9.45 3.09
C ALA A 348 3.21 -9.01 4.40
N ASN A 349 2.49 -8.27 5.24
CA ASN A 349 2.94 -7.76 6.55
C ASN A 349 4.17 -6.83 6.44
N LEU A 350 4.08 -5.86 5.55
CA LEU A 350 4.97 -4.70 5.53
C LEU A 350 4.24 -3.53 6.17
N PHE A 351 4.94 -2.78 7.01
CA PHE A 351 4.37 -1.61 7.70
C PHE A 351 5.35 -0.45 7.62
N TYR A 352 4.89 0.74 7.26
CA TYR A 352 5.67 1.96 7.36
C TYR A 352 4.91 3.04 8.14
N TRP A 353 5.66 3.93 8.77
CA TRP A 353 5.12 5.06 9.52
C TRP A 353 6.03 6.27 9.38
N ILE A 354 5.44 7.46 9.46
CA ILE A 354 6.13 8.73 9.32
C ILE A 354 5.60 9.68 10.38
N ASP A 355 6.45 10.08 11.29
CA ASP A 355 6.18 11.09 12.31
C ASP A 355 6.84 12.40 11.89
N ARG A 356 6.08 13.21 11.17
CA ARG A 356 6.58 14.51 10.68
C ARG A 356 6.87 15.49 11.80
N GLN A 357 6.14 15.39 12.92
CA GLN A 357 6.32 16.28 14.07
C GLN A 357 7.68 16.07 14.74
N ASN A 358 8.09 14.82 14.93
CA ASN A 358 9.37 14.48 15.54
C ASN A 358 10.49 14.26 14.53
N GLY A 359 10.18 14.29 13.22
CA GLY A 359 11.14 14.16 12.13
C GLY A 359 11.75 12.77 12.02
N ILE A 360 10.99 11.72 12.34
CA ILE A 360 11.43 10.33 12.27
C ILE A 360 10.41 9.47 11.50
N GLY A 361 10.87 8.37 10.95
CA GLY A 361 10.01 7.40 10.30
C GLY A 361 10.68 6.04 10.21
N GLY A 362 9.91 5.00 9.91
CA GLY A 362 10.44 3.65 9.83
C GLY A 362 9.63 2.74 8.96
N MET A 363 10.25 1.60 8.65
CA MET A 363 9.61 0.51 7.90
C MET A 363 10.01 -0.83 8.51
N TRP A 364 9.03 -1.71 8.60
CA TRP A 364 9.15 -3.13 8.88
C TRP A 364 8.72 -3.89 7.63
N ALA A 365 9.49 -4.88 7.21
CA ALA A 365 9.18 -5.70 6.06
C ALA A 365 9.36 -7.19 6.35
N SER A 366 8.31 -7.96 6.11
CA SER A 366 8.31 -9.42 6.01
C SER A 366 7.59 -9.84 4.73
N GLN A 367 7.50 -11.15 4.46
CA GLN A 367 6.77 -11.69 3.31
C GLN A 367 5.93 -12.88 3.78
N ILE A 368 4.86 -12.58 4.51
CA ILE A 368 3.96 -13.57 5.13
C ILE A 368 2.52 -13.21 4.80
N LEU A 369 1.70 -14.22 4.50
CA LEU A 369 0.25 -14.16 4.48
C LEU A 369 -0.32 -15.13 5.53
N PRO A 370 -1.48 -14.84 6.07
CA PRO A 370 -2.36 -13.70 5.81
C PRO A 370 -1.81 -12.37 6.36
N PHE A 371 -2.31 -11.26 5.83
CA PHE A 371 -2.08 -9.93 6.41
C PHE A 371 -2.56 -9.88 7.87
N LYS A 372 -1.90 -9.09 8.69
CA LYS A 372 -2.07 -9.07 10.15
C LYS A 372 -1.72 -10.43 10.78
N ASP A 373 -0.57 -10.95 10.35
CA ASP A 373 0.03 -12.16 10.92
C ASP A 373 0.56 -11.90 12.33
N ILE A 374 0.36 -12.87 13.22
CA ILE A 374 0.74 -12.77 14.63
C ILE A 374 2.23 -12.49 14.87
N SER A 375 3.12 -12.89 13.94
CA SER A 375 4.56 -12.64 14.06
C SER A 375 4.98 -11.22 13.63
N SER A 376 4.09 -10.43 13.07
CA SER A 376 4.42 -9.11 12.51
C SER A 376 3.49 -7.99 12.99
N TYR A 377 2.46 -8.33 13.81
CA TYR A 377 1.45 -7.34 14.22
C TYR A 377 1.22 -7.36 15.73
#